data_6861ef2cd40d6b38bd6b7f5435024abd
#
_entry.id   6861ef2cd40d6b38bd6b7f5435024abd
#
_cell.length_a   1.000
_cell.length_b   1.000
_cell.length_c   1.000
_cell.angle_alpha   90.00
_cell.angle_beta   90.00
_cell.angle_gamma   90.00
#
_symmetry.space_group_name_H-M   'P 1'
#
loop_
_entity.id
_entity.type
_entity.pdbx_description
1 polymer ?
#
loop_
_entity_poly.entity_id
_entity_poly.type
_entity_poly.pdbx_seq_one_letter_code
_entity_poly.pdbx_strand_id
1 'polypeptide(L)'
;MLFKVLALISFLVCLLLLKTLVEVFPSLMACLVRWKESVNLDASVQLSRGRDIMAIAMVMPFCLTVGRFALYSPAWLGEFGANGRLGITIGIIIAYILLRKGLEHVFRSRKINPKTYKTGCKSSHTFFIILTLVLLTMGGVMSFLETDPMAIKSAMLWVSAITYT
;
A
#
# COMPACT_ATOMS: atom_id res chain seq x y z
N MET A 1 2.10 22.65 8.43
CA MET A 1 3.34 22.64 7.63
C MET A 1 3.89 21.23 7.41
N LEU A 2 4.03 20.41 8.45
CA LEU A 2 4.59 19.04 8.38
C LEU A 2 3.96 18.17 7.26
N PHE A 3 2.63 18.15 7.15
CA PHE A 3 1.91 17.36 6.13
C PHE A 3 2.33 17.71 4.69
N LYS A 4 2.49 19.02 4.40
CA LYS A 4 2.91 19.49 3.06
C LYS A 4 4.35 19.08 2.74
N VAL A 5 5.24 19.15 3.73
CA VAL A 5 6.65 18.74 3.59
C VAL A 5 6.74 17.23 3.35
N LEU A 6 6.01 16.43 4.12
CA LEU A 6 5.97 14.98 3.93
C LEU A 6 5.37 14.59 2.58
N ALA A 7 4.34 15.30 2.13
CA ALA A 7 3.76 15.08 0.80
C ALA A 7 4.77 15.38 -0.32
N LEU A 8 5.53 16.47 -0.19
CA LEU A 8 6.57 16.82 -1.16
C LEU A 8 7.69 15.76 -1.19
N ILE A 9 8.19 15.35 -0.02
CA ILE A 9 9.21 14.30 0.08
C ILE A 9 8.70 13.00 -0.54
N SER A 10 7.47 12.60 -0.20
CA SER A 10 6.83 11.41 -0.75
C SER A 10 6.72 11.47 -2.28
N PHE A 11 6.34 12.60 -2.81
CA PHE A 11 6.25 12.84 -4.26
C PHE A 11 7.63 12.72 -4.94
N LEU A 12 8.68 13.33 -4.36
CA LEU A 12 10.04 13.24 -4.87
C LEU A 12 10.54 11.79 -4.86
N VAL A 13 10.30 11.05 -3.79
CA VAL A 13 10.67 9.63 -3.70
C VAL A 13 9.95 8.81 -4.78
N CYS A 14 8.65 9.05 -5.00
CA CYS A 14 7.89 8.38 -6.06
C CYS A 14 8.45 8.71 -7.45
N LEU A 15 8.84 9.96 -7.71
CA LEU A 15 9.47 10.35 -8.98
C LEU A 15 10.81 9.63 -9.20
N LEU A 16 11.67 9.56 -8.19
CA LEU A 16 12.95 8.86 -8.27
C LEU A 16 12.76 7.36 -8.54
N LEU A 17 11.71 6.78 -8.02
CA LEU A 17 11.40 5.35 -8.20
C LEU A 17 10.50 5.07 -9.41
N LEU A 18 10.13 6.09 -10.19
CA LEU A 18 9.22 5.93 -11.33
C LEU A 18 9.75 4.91 -12.34
N LYS A 19 11.06 4.92 -12.62
CA LYS A 19 11.70 3.94 -13.51
C LYS A 19 11.50 2.51 -12.99
N THR A 20 11.77 2.28 -11.70
CA THR A 20 11.57 0.97 -11.06
C THR A 20 10.10 0.57 -11.09
N LEU A 21 9.18 1.51 -10.88
CA LEU A 21 7.74 1.26 -10.98
C LEU A 21 7.36 0.79 -12.39
N VAL A 22 7.80 1.50 -13.43
CA VAL A 22 7.50 1.15 -14.82
C VAL A 22 8.05 -0.23 -15.18
N GLU A 23 9.25 -0.58 -14.73
CA GLU A 23 9.86 -1.89 -14.96
C GLU A 23 9.11 -3.03 -14.26
N VAL A 24 8.63 -2.81 -13.04
CA VAL A 24 7.97 -3.83 -12.22
C VAL A 24 6.46 -3.91 -12.50
N PHE A 25 5.83 -2.83 -12.95
CA PHE A 25 4.39 -2.70 -13.12
C PHE A 25 3.73 -3.80 -13.98
N PRO A 26 4.26 -4.18 -15.17
CA PRO A 26 3.68 -5.25 -15.97
C PRO A 26 3.63 -6.58 -15.22
N SER A 27 4.70 -6.89 -14.47
CA SER A 27 4.78 -8.11 -13.66
C SER A 27 3.82 -8.07 -12.47
N LEU A 28 3.60 -6.89 -11.84
CA LEU A 28 2.61 -6.73 -10.78
C LEU A 28 1.20 -6.96 -11.29
N MET A 29 0.85 -6.41 -12.46
CA MET A 29 -0.46 -6.61 -13.08
C MET A 29 -0.68 -8.06 -13.50
N ALA A 30 0.34 -8.73 -14.03
CA ALA A 30 0.27 -10.14 -14.35
C ALA A 30 0.03 -11.02 -13.10
N CYS A 31 0.61 -10.65 -11.95
CA CYS A 31 0.40 -11.34 -10.67
C CYS A 31 -1.05 -11.27 -10.16
N LEU A 32 -1.80 -10.20 -10.48
CA LEU A 32 -3.23 -10.10 -10.14
C LEU A 32 -4.08 -11.14 -10.88
N VAL A 33 -3.71 -11.42 -12.13
CA VAL A 33 -4.47 -12.31 -13.01
C VAL A 33 -4.06 -13.77 -12.82
N ARG A 34 -2.77 -14.01 -12.57
CA ARG A 34 -2.21 -15.38 -12.52
C ARG A 34 -1.24 -15.54 -11.35
N TRP A 35 -1.59 -16.41 -10.41
CA TRP A 35 -0.71 -16.76 -9.29
C TRP A 35 0.70 -17.24 -9.71
N LYS A 36 0.79 -17.94 -10.84
CA LYS A 36 2.08 -18.44 -11.36
C LYS A 36 3.07 -17.30 -11.64
N GLU A 37 2.57 -16.13 -12.04
CA GLU A 37 3.42 -14.97 -12.31
C GLU A 37 4.05 -14.39 -11.04
N SER A 38 3.42 -14.57 -9.88
CA SER A 38 4.03 -14.22 -8.59
C SER A 38 5.29 -15.06 -8.31
N VAL A 39 5.28 -16.34 -8.70
CA VAL A 39 6.46 -17.22 -8.59
C VAL A 39 7.55 -16.79 -9.56
N ASN A 40 7.19 -16.44 -10.80
CA ASN A 40 8.12 -15.95 -11.82
C ASN A 40 8.76 -14.62 -11.40
N LEU A 41 7.99 -13.71 -10.83
CA LEU A 41 8.47 -12.44 -10.31
C LEU A 41 9.50 -12.66 -9.18
N ASP A 42 9.24 -13.60 -8.28
CA ASP A 42 10.18 -13.95 -7.21
C ASP A 42 11.43 -14.70 -7.71
N ALA A 43 11.37 -15.35 -8.86
CA ALA A 43 12.53 -15.98 -9.48
C ALA A 43 13.53 -14.95 -10.01
N SER A 44 13.06 -13.78 -10.42
CA SER A 44 13.90 -12.66 -10.81
C SER A 44 14.32 -11.83 -9.59
N VAL A 45 15.60 -11.86 -9.25
CA VAL A 45 16.15 -11.11 -8.10
C VAL A 45 15.90 -9.60 -8.26
N GLN A 46 16.06 -9.08 -9.47
CA GLN A 46 15.90 -7.66 -9.75
C GLN A 46 14.45 -7.21 -9.58
N LEU A 47 13.48 -7.94 -10.17
CA LEU A 47 12.06 -7.60 -10.06
C LEU A 47 11.54 -7.78 -8.63
N SER A 48 11.96 -8.84 -7.93
CA SER A 48 11.58 -9.09 -6.55
C SER A 48 12.09 -7.98 -5.62
N ARG A 49 13.35 -7.53 -5.81
CA ARG A 49 13.92 -6.41 -5.05
C ARG A 49 13.23 -5.09 -5.39
N GLY A 50 12.94 -4.84 -6.66
CA GLY A 50 12.20 -3.65 -7.11
C GLY A 50 10.82 -3.57 -6.45
N ARG A 51 10.05 -4.68 -6.41
CA ARG A 51 8.77 -4.77 -5.72
C ARG A 51 8.89 -4.44 -4.24
N ASP A 52 9.87 -5.03 -3.54
CA ASP A 52 10.03 -4.83 -2.10
C ASP A 52 10.40 -3.35 -1.78
N ILE A 53 11.25 -2.71 -2.59
CA ILE A 53 11.59 -1.28 -2.49
C ILE A 53 10.34 -0.42 -2.73
N MET A 54 9.57 -0.74 -3.78
CA MET A 54 8.34 -0.01 -4.10
C MET A 54 7.30 -0.15 -2.97
N ALA A 55 7.14 -1.34 -2.38
CA ALA A 55 6.22 -1.54 -1.28
C ALA A 55 6.58 -0.65 -0.07
N ILE A 56 7.86 -0.51 0.26
CA ILE A 56 8.32 0.36 1.34
C ILE A 56 8.09 1.83 0.98
N ALA A 57 8.41 2.24 -0.23
CA ALA A 57 8.25 3.62 -0.69
C ALA A 57 6.76 4.05 -0.71
N MET A 58 5.85 3.12 -1.02
CA MET A 58 4.40 3.39 -1.08
C MET A 58 3.73 3.52 0.30
N VAL A 59 4.42 3.18 1.40
CA VAL A 59 3.85 3.34 2.76
C VAL A 59 3.52 4.80 3.05
N MET A 60 4.42 5.73 2.73
CA MET A 60 4.22 7.15 3.01
C MET A 60 3.07 7.77 2.18
N PRO A 61 3.01 7.61 0.84
CA PRO A 61 1.88 8.05 0.04
C PRO A 61 0.55 7.47 0.53
N PHE A 62 0.53 6.19 0.91
CA PHE A 62 -0.65 5.53 1.46
C PHE A 62 -1.12 6.21 2.75
N CYS A 63 -0.21 6.42 3.73
CA CYS A 63 -0.52 7.09 4.99
C CYS A 63 -1.06 8.50 4.78
N LEU A 64 -0.45 9.25 3.85
CA LEU A 64 -0.88 10.61 3.51
C LEU A 64 -2.29 10.62 2.89
N THR A 65 -2.58 9.68 2.00
CA THR A 65 -3.91 9.54 1.36
C THR A 65 -4.97 9.17 2.40
N VAL A 66 -4.71 8.14 3.21
CA VAL A 66 -5.62 7.72 4.28
C VAL A 66 -5.87 8.85 5.29
N GLY A 67 -4.82 9.57 5.68
CA GLY A 67 -4.93 10.69 6.61
C GLY A 67 -5.67 11.89 6.02
N ARG A 68 -5.45 12.23 4.74
CA ARG A 68 -6.11 13.34 4.06
C ARG A 68 -7.60 13.13 3.90
N PHE A 69 -8.02 11.94 3.44
CA PHE A 69 -9.42 11.62 3.18
C PHE A 69 -10.14 11.03 4.40
N ALA A 70 -9.44 10.93 5.54
CA ALA A 70 -9.97 10.35 6.78
C ALA A 70 -10.68 9.00 6.53
N LEU A 71 -10.07 8.11 5.73
CA LEU A 71 -10.64 6.81 5.37
C LEU A 71 -10.92 5.95 6.61
N TYR A 72 -10.03 6.06 7.59
CA TYR A 72 -10.20 5.48 8.91
C TYR A 72 -10.40 6.60 9.93
N SER A 73 -11.65 6.89 10.28
CA SER A 73 -11.97 7.93 11.26
C SER A 73 -13.00 7.43 12.27
N PRO A 74 -12.62 6.57 13.22
CA PRO A 74 -13.46 6.31 14.38
C PRO A 74 -13.68 7.61 15.15
N ALA A 75 -14.78 7.71 15.90
CA ALA A 75 -15.19 8.95 16.55
C ALA A 75 -14.10 9.59 17.41
N TRP A 76 -13.34 8.77 18.13
CA TRP A 76 -12.22 9.22 18.98
C TRP A 76 -11.03 9.82 18.18
N LEU A 77 -10.90 9.51 16.89
CA LEU A 77 -9.86 10.09 16.03
C LEU A 77 -10.22 11.51 15.56
N GLY A 78 -11.49 11.89 15.67
CA GLY A 78 -11.96 13.22 15.30
C GLY A 78 -11.31 14.34 16.12
N GLU A 79 -10.96 14.05 17.37
CA GLU A 79 -10.32 14.99 18.29
C GLU A 79 -8.85 15.30 17.93
N PHE A 80 -8.20 14.42 17.15
CA PHE A 80 -6.82 14.62 16.75
C PHE A 80 -6.71 15.44 15.46
N GLY A 81 -5.86 16.45 15.47
CA GLY A 81 -5.54 17.23 14.27
C GLY A 81 -4.91 16.37 13.16
N ALA A 82 -4.76 16.91 11.96
CA ALA A 82 -4.22 16.20 10.79
C ALA A 82 -2.89 15.47 11.05
N ASN A 83 -1.99 16.07 11.83
CA ASN A 83 -0.71 15.45 12.20
C ASN A 83 -0.88 14.26 13.14
N GLY A 84 -1.82 14.33 14.08
CA GLY A 84 -2.11 13.23 14.99
C GLY A 84 -2.70 12.02 14.25
N ARG A 85 -3.64 12.26 13.33
CA ARG A 85 -4.20 11.21 12.46
C ARG A 85 -3.15 10.50 11.64
N LEU A 86 -2.20 11.26 11.07
CA LEU A 86 -1.09 10.70 10.30
C LEU A 86 -0.19 9.83 11.19
N GLY A 87 0.16 10.30 12.39
CA GLY A 87 0.95 9.54 13.34
C GLY A 87 0.29 8.22 13.75
N ILE A 88 -1.02 8.25 14.01
CA ILE A 88 -1.81 7.05 14.35
C ILE A 88 -1.85 6.09 13.15
N THR A 89 -2.07 6.58 11.93
CA THR A 89 -2.08 5.75 10.73
C THR A 89 -0.75 5.03 10.52
N ILE A 90 0.37 5.73 10.68
CA ILE A 90 1.71 5.14 10.63
C ILE A 90 1.88 4.09 11.72
N GLY A 91 1.46 4.39 12.95
CA GLY A 91 1.50 3.46 14.08
C GLY A 91 0.73 2.17 13.82
N ILE A 92 -0.48 2.26 13.26
CA ILE A 92 -1.31 1.10 12.89
C ILE A 92 -0.60 0.25 11.82
N ILE A 93 0.00 0.87 10.81
CA ILE A 93 0.71 0.13 9.75
C ILE A 93 1.93 -0.59 10.32
N ILE A 94 2.71 0.07 11.16
CA ILE A 94 3.86 -0.56 11.84
C ILE A 94 3.40 -1.73 12.70
N ALA A 95 2.35 -1.54 13.51
CA ALA A 95 1.78 -2.59 14.34
C ALA A 95 1.29 -3.78 13.50
N TYR A 96 0.61 -3.52 12.37
CA TYR A 96 0.19 -4.55 11.42
C TYR A 96 1.38 -5.33 10.85
N ILE A 97 2.45 -4.66 10.43
CA ILE A 97 3.64 -5.30 9.88
C ILE A 97 4.32 -6.19 10.94
N LEU A 98 4.42 -5.71 12.19
CA LEU A 98 5.01 -6.48 13.28
C LEU A 98 4.15 -7.68 13.66
N LEU A 99 2.84 -7.48 13.80
CA LEU A 99 1.87 -8.55 14.09
C LEU A 99 1.92 -9.63 13.00
N ARG A 100 1.91 -9.22 11.75
CA ARG A 100 1.99 -10.13 10.61
C ARG A 100 3.27 -10.95 10.64
N LYS A 101 4.44 -10.32 10.83
CA LYS A 101 5.71 -11.05 10.95
C LYS A 101 5.72 -12.01 12.13
N GLY A 102 5.13 -11.63 13.26
CA GLY A 102 4.95 -12.50 14.42
C GLY A 102 4.08 -13.71 14.09
N LEU A 103 2.92 -13.49 13.48
CA LEU A 103 2.02 -14.57 13.05
C LEU A 103 2.68 -15.48 12.01
N GLU A 104 3.39 -14.93 11.02
CA GLU A 104 4.16 -15.70 10.04
C GLU A 104 5.18 -16.62 10.71
N HIS A 105 5.81 -16.16 11.79
CA HIS A 105 6.77 -16.97 12.54
C HIS A 105 6.09 -18.10 13.33
N VAL A 106 4.98 -17.80 14.00
CA VAL A 106 4.25 -18.76 14.86
C VAL A 106 3.50 -19.80 14.03
N PHE A 107 2.80 -19.39 12.98
CA PHE A 107 1.93 -20.24 12.18
C PHE A 107 2.61 -20.86 10.96
N ARG A 108 3.92 -20.75 10.83
CA ARG A 108 4.65 -21.37 9.73
C ARG A 108 4.43 -22.88 9.70
N SER A 109 3.60 -23.34 8.78
CA SER A 109 3.33 -24.75 8.60
C SER A 109 4.57 -25.49 8.10
N ARG A 110 4.94 -26.57 8.79
CA ARG A 110 6.05 -27.45 8.38
C ARG A 110 5.76 -28.21 7.07
N LYS A 111 4.49 -28.29 6.67
CA LYS A 111 4.03 -29.03 5.47
C LYS A 111 4.14 -28.25 4.17
N ILE A 112 4.29 -26.91 4.24
CA ILE A 112 4.34 -26.05 3.05
C ILE A 112 5.80 -25.82 2.65
N ASN A 113 6.08 -25.93 1.34
CA ASN A 113 7.39 -25.62 0.80
C ASN A 113 7.80 -24.17 1.19
N PRO A 114 8.99 -23.97 1.80
CA PRO A 114 9.45 -22.67 2.24
C PRO A 114 9.44 -21.59 1.13
N LYS A 115 9.71 -22.00 -0.12
CA LYS A 115 9.66 -21.08 -1.27
C LYS A 115 8.24 -20.59 -1.54
N THR A 116 7.27 -21.50 -1.64
CA THR A 116 5.86 -21.17 -1.87
C THR A 116 5.29 -20.30 -0.76
N TYR A 117 5.62 -20.61 0.49
CA TYR A 117 5.22 -19.81 1.64
C TYR A 117 5.77 -18.37 1.55
N LYS A 118 7.05 -18.23 1.25
CA LYS A 118 7.69 -16.91 1.09
C LYS A 118 7.07 -16.10 -0.04
N THR A 119 6.77 -16.73 -1.17
CA THR A 119 6.08 -16.08 -2.30
C THR A 119 4.68 -15.63 -1.90
N GLY A 120 3.93 -16.46 -1.17
CA GLY A 120 2.62 -16.09 -0.63
C GLY A 120 2.67 -14.85 0.29
N CYS A 121 3.64 -14.82 1.21
CA CYS A 121 3.85 -13.68 2.08
C CYS A 121 4.19 -12.40 1.29
N LYS A 122 4.98 -12.50 0.24
CA LYS A 122 5.36 -11.37 -0.61
C LYS A 122 4.25 -10.89 -1.55
N SER A 123 3.29 -11.73 -1.86
CA SER A 123 2.14 -11.36 -2.70
C SER A 123 1.38 -10.15 -2.15
N SER A 124 1.31 -10.01 -0.82
CA SER A 124 0.68 -8.84 -0.20
C SER A 124 1.39 -7.51 -0.52
N HIS A 125 2.69 -7.52 -0.81
CA HIS A 125 3.40 -6.32 -1.26
C HIS A 125 2.86 -5.87 -2.64
N THR A 126 2.57 -6.83 -3.52
CA THR A 126 1.95 -6.57 -4.82
C THR A 126 0.58 -5.89 -4.67
N PHE A 127 -0.31 -6.49 -3.87
CA PHE A 127 -1.63 -5.91 -3.59
C PHE A 127 -1.53 -4.53 -2.95
N PHE A 128 -0.63 -4.34 -1.99
CA PHE A 128 -0.43 -3.06 -1.33
C PHE A 128 0.01 -1.96 -2.30
N ILE A 129 0.96 -2.25 -3.20
CA ILE A 129 1.42 -1.29 -4.22
C ILE A 129 0.26 -0.89 -5.13
N ILE A 130 -0.48 -1.88 -5.66
CA ILE A 130 -1.59 -1.64 -6.58
C ILE A 130 -2.70 -0.85 -5.89
N LEU A 131 -3.10 -1.25 -4.67
CA LEU A 131 -4.09 -0.53 -3.88
C LEU A 131 -3.68 0.93 -3.68
N THR A 132 -2.41 1.17 -3.31
CA THR A 132 -1.91 2.52 -3.09
C THR A 132 -1.96 3.36 -4.36
N LEU A 133 -1.58 2.79 -5.51
CA LEU A 133 -1.65 3.47 -6.81
C LEU A 133 -3.09 3.81 -7.17
N VAL A 134 -4.03 2.88 -7.00
CA VAL A 134 -5.45 3.13 -7.28
C VAL A 134 -6.01 4.21 -6.37
N LEU A 135 -5.70 4.18 -5.07
CA LEU A 135 -6.15 5.22 -4.13
C LEU A 135 -5.56 6.59 -4.44
N LEU A 136 -4.28 6.65 -4.85
CA LEU A 136 -3.63 7.90 -5.26
C LEU A 136 -4.27 8.49 -6.52
N THR A 137 -4.50 7.66 -7.53
CA THR A 137 -5.12 8.11 -8.79
C THR A 137 -6.56 8.54 -8.57
N MET A 138 -7.35 7.77 -7.83
CA MET A 138 -8.71 8.17 -7.47
C MET A 138 -8.74 9.47 -6.66
N GLY A 139 -7.91 9.57 -5.62
CA GLY A 139 -7.83 10.76 -4.79
C GLY A 139 -7.41 12.00 -5.58
N GLY A 140 -6.48 11.85 -6.52
CA GLY A 140 -6.06 12.92 -7.42
C GLY A 140 -7.18 13.36 -8.36
N VAL A 141 -7.78 12.42 -9.09
CA VAL A 141 -8.86 12.71 -10.04
C VAL A 141 -10.07 13.34 -9.35
N MET A 142 -10.54 12.75 -8.25
CA MET A 142 -11.72 13.25 -7.55
C MET A 142 -11.47 14.60 -6.86
N SER A 143 -10.25 14.83 -6.36
CA SER A 143 -9.87 16.17 -5.85
C SER A 143 -9.84 17.22 -6.95
N PHE A 144 -9.43 16.85 -8.16
CA PHE A 144 -9.41 17.76 -9.32
C PHE A 144 -10.82 18.07 -9.82
N LEU A 145 -11.74 17.13 -9.74
CA LEU A 145 -13.15 17.28 -10.13
C LEU A 145 -14.01 17.97 -9.06
N GLU A 146 -13.40 18.47 -7.97
CA GLU A 146 -14.12 19.11 -6.85
C GLU A 146 -15.29 18.29 -6.30
N THR A 147 -15.16 16.95 -6.36
CA THR A 147 -16.20 16.02 -5.90
C THR A 147 -16.38 16.12 -4.39
N ASP A 148 -17.61 15.91 -3.91
CA ASP A 148 -17.93 15.91 -2.47
C ASP A 148 -17.00 14.96 -1.69
N PRO A 149 -16.36 15.44 -0.59
CA PRO A 149 -15.47 14.64 0.24
C PRO A 149 -16.08 13.32 0.75
N MET A 150 -17.38 13.30 1.00
CA MET A 150 -18.10 12.08 1.42
C MET A 150 -18.17 11.04 0.30
N ALA A 151 -18.42 11.47 -0.94
CA ALA A 151 -18.43 10.59 -2.09
C ALA A 151 -17.04 9.99 -2.36
N ILE A 152 -15.98 10.81 -2.24
CA ILE A 152 -14.58 10.36 -2.36
C ILE A 152 -14.28 9.28 -1.33
N LYS A 153 -14.61 9.53 -0.06
CA LYS A 153 -14.39 8.57 1.03
C LYS A 153 -15.10 7.25 0.78
N SER A 154 -16.38 7.30 0.41
CA SER A 154 -17.18 6.11 0.12
C SER A 154 -16.58 5.29 -1.03
N ALA A 155 -16.24 5.94 -2.15
CA ALA A 155 -15.63 5.28 -3.30
C ALA A 155 -14.29 4.62 -2.94
N MET A 156 -13.42 5.29 -2.19
CA MET A 156 -12.14 4.74 -1.75
C MET A 156 -12.29 3.53 -0.83
N LEU A 157 -13.27 3.54 0.08
CA LEU A 157 -13.57 2.41 0.95
C LEU A 157 -14.06 1.19 0.15
N TRP A 158 -14.95 1.40 -0.84
CA TRP A 158 -15.41 0.34 -1.72
C TRP A 158 -14.26 -0.27 -2.53
N VAL A 159 -13.40 0.55 -3.12
CA VAL A 159 -12.23 0.06 -3.86
C VAL A 159 -11.30 -0.73 -2.96
N SER A 160 -11.06 -0.25 -1.74
CA SER A 160 -10.23 -0.98 -0.77
C SER A 160 -10.84 -2.35 -0.43
N ALA A 161 -12.16 -2.42 -0.21
CA ALA A 161 -12.84 -3.67 0.07
C ALA A 161 -12.74 -4.65 -1.11
N ILE A 162 -13.01 -4.20 -2.34
CA ILE A 162 -12.93 -5.02 -3.55
C ILE A 162 -11.50 -5.53 -3.82
N THR A 163 -10.49 -4.75 -3.49
CA THR A 163 -9.08 -5.15 -3.74
C THR A 163 -8.62 -6.24 -2.76
N TYR A 164 -9.26 -6.37 -1.60
CA TYR A 164 -8.90 -7.37 -0.59
C TYR A 164 -9.82 -8.61 -0.59
N THR A 165 -10.89 -8.64 -1.36
CA THR A 165 -11.76 -9.82 -1.57
C THR A 165 -11.32 -10.60 -2.79
#